data_c12539f6b6175194ef5d82ed45d0383f
#
_entry.id   c12539f6b6175194ef5d82ed45d0383f
#
_cell.length_a   1.000
_cell.length_b   1.000
_cell.length_c   1.000
_cell.angle_alpha   90.00
_cell.angle_beta   90.00
_cell.angle_gamma   90.00
#
_symmetry.space_group_name_H-M   'P 1'
#
loop_
_entity.id
_entity.type
_entity.pdbx_description
1 polymer ?
#
loop_
_entity_poly.entity_id
_entity_poly.type
_entity_poly.pdbx_seq_one_letter_code
_entity_poly.pdbx_strand_id
1 'polypeptide(L)'
;MILLLAGCVSTRHAGKVYVTDGMQIDLLPTGDMEGTVDAMHLLAGSYKDRSFSLDAYVFADSNKVSMTIMTTMGNTIATLSYEGDRITNASSTVSGIPFPAEYLFFDFQFCYYRADALKELCDAAGLTFTESEKDGVVHRTLSDGPLTIATVDKRGDGLFFSNQLRGYSYTIEVVPDA
;
A
#
# COMPACT_ATOMS: atom_id res chain seq x y z
N MET A 1 31.04 24.97 -23.31
CA MET A 1 30.87 23.76 -22.48
C MET A 1 29.59 23.95 -21.68
N ILE A 2 28.49 23.37 -22.18
CA ILE A 2 27.15 23.52 -21.59
C ILE A 2 26.97 22.35 -20.65
N LEU A 3 26.90 22.62 -19.34
CA LEU A 3 26.54 21.63 -18.29
C LEU A 3 25.04 21.41 -18.38
N LEU A 4 24.62 20.27 -18.89
CA LEU A 4 23.25 19.78 -18.74
C LEU A 4 23.09 19.25 -17.32
N LEU A 5 22.47 20.04 -16.46
CA LEU A 5 21.96 19.58 -15.17
C LEU A 5 20.75 18.68 -15.45
N ALA A 6 20.95 17.37 -15.41
CA ALA A 6 19.86 16.40 -15.35
C ALA A 6 19.17 16.56 -14.00
N GLY A 7 18.18 17.43 -13.92
CA GLY A 7 17.30 17.52 -12.76
C GLY A 7 16.47 16.25 -12.67
N CYS A 8 16.55 15.55 -11.54
CA CYS A 8 15.56 14.53 -11.19
C CYS A 8 14.19 15.18 -11.20
N VAL A 9 13.37 14.87 -12.21
CA VAL A 9 11.97 15.31 -12.25
C VAL A 9 11.23 14.44 -11.25
N SER A 10 11.03 14.96 -10.04
CA SER A 10 10.04 14.39 -9.11
C SER A 10 8.66 14.61 -9.72
N THR A 11 8.06 13.58 -10.28
CA THR A 11 6.70 13.62 -10.84
C THR A 11 5.70 13.62 -9.69
N ARG A 12 5.28 14.81 -9.27
CA ARG A 12 4.13 14.97 -8.36
C ARG A 12 2.85 14.72 -9.15
N HIS A 13 2.14 13.64 -8.85
CA HIS A 13 0.82 13.38 -9.43
C HIS A 13 -0.17 12.98 -8.33
N ALA A 14 -1.46 13.30 -8.55
CA ALA A 14 -2.52 12.82 -7.68
C ALA A 14 -2.52 11.29 -7.68
N GLY A 15 -2.58 10.69 -6.49
CA GLY A 15 -2.59 9.24 -6.37
C GLY A 15 -3.92 8.68 -6.86
N LYS A 16 -3.90 7.94 -7.98
CA LYS A 16 -5.06 7.20 -8.49
C LYS A 16 -4.66 5.76 -8.76
N VAL A 17 -5.53 4.84 -8.38
CA VAL A 17 -5.28 3.41 -8.54
C VAL A 17 -6.43 2.73 -9.27
N TYR A 18 -6.10 1.80 -10.17
CA TYR A 18 -7.11 0.92 -10.77
C TYR A 18 -7.43 -0.22 -9.80
N VAL A 19 -8.62 -0.21 -9.22
CA VAL A 19 -9.10 -1.29 -8.34
C VAL A 19 -9.71 -2.44 -9.12
N THR A 20 -10.26 -2.15 -10.32
CA THR A 20 -10.61 -3.16 -11.34
C THR A 20 -10.02 -2.74 -12.69
N ASP A 21 -10.17 -3.55 -13.74
CA ASP A 21 -9.65 -3.21 -15.08
C ASP A 21 -10.31 -1.96 -15.70
N GLY A 22 -11.51 -1.60 -15.26
CA GLY A 22 -12.27 -0.44 -15.76
C GLY A 22 -12.52 0.66 -14.74
N MET A 23 -12.18 0.44 -13.47
CA MET A 23 -12.51 1.37 -12.39
C MET A 23 -11.27 1.91 -11.70
N GLN A 24 -11.17 3.22 -11.67
CA GLN A 24 -10.10 3.95 -10.99
C GLN A 24 -10.68 4.75 -9.83
N ILE A 25 -10.01 4.70 -8.68
CA ILE A 25 -10.34 5.52 -7.51
C ILE A 25 -9.15 6.39 -7.13
N ASP A 26 -9.42 7.48 -6.42
CA ASP A 26 -8.40 8.31 -5.80
C ASP A 26 -7.84 7.61 -4.54
N LEU A 27 -6.57 7.81 -4.24
CA LEU A 27 -6.01 7.45 -2.95
C LEU A 27 -6.51 8.45 -1.89
N LEU A 28 -6.81 7.95 -0.69
CA LEU A 28 -7.22 8.78 0.44
C LEU A 28 -6.06 9.70 0.88
N PRO A 29 -6.36 10.90 1.37
CA PRO A 29 -5.32 11.76 1.92
C PRO A 29 -4.70 11.16 3.19
N THR A 30 -3.46 11.54 3.49
CA THR A 30 -2.73 11.05 4.68
C THR A 30 -3.46 11.36 5.99
N GLY A 31 -4.29 12.40 6.03
CA GLY A 31 -5.10 12.76 7.19
C GLY A 31 -6.13 11.70 7.62
N ASP A 32 -6.44 10.74 6.75
CA ASP A 32 -7.36 9.63 7.04
C ASP A 32 -6.65 8.39 7.60
N MET A 33 -5.35 8.48 7.84
CA MET A 33 -4.59 7.43 8.50
C MET A 33 -5.02 7.26 9.96
N GLU A 34 -5.11 6.01 10.42
CA GLU A 34 -5.37 5.69 11.81
C GLU A 34 -4.07 5.52 12.60
N GLY A 35 -3.82 6.45 13.53
CA GLY A 35 -2.61 6.41 14.36
C GLY A 35 -1.31 6.74 13.61
N THR A 36 -0.23 6.11 14.01
CA THR A 36 1.10 6.24 13.41
C THR A 36 1.72 4.86 13.20
N VAL A 37 2.54 4.73 12.16
CA VAL A 37 3.41 3.58 11.93
C VAL A 37 4.83 4.08 11.85
N ASP A 38 5.72 3.47 12.64
CA ASP A 38 7.16 3.69 12.59
C ASP A 38 7.81 2.34 12.90
N ALA A 39 8.02 1.53 11.85
CA ALA A 39 8.36 0.13 12.03
C ALA A 39 8.98 -0.50 10.78
N MET A 40 9.70 -1.59 11.02
CA MET A 40 10.10 -2.51 9.97
C MET A 40 8.97 -3.51 9.70
N HIS A 41 8.57 -3.63 8.46
CA HIS A 41 7.63 -4.63 7.97
C HIS A 41 8.42 -5.75 7.27
N LEU A 42 8.30 -6.96 7.77
CA LEU A 42 8.82 -8.15 7.11
C LEU A 42 7.72 -8.74 6.22
N LEU A 43 7.93 -8.71 4.90
CA LEU A 43 6.95 -9.15 3.93
C LEU A 43 7.36 -10.49 3.33
N ALA A 44 6.43 -11.45 3.35
CA ALA A 44 6.57 -12.71 2.65
C ALA A 44 5.30 -13.00 1.85
N GLY A 45 5.42 -13.28 0.58
CA GLY A 45 4.25 -13.44 -0.25
C GLY A 45 4.47 -14.08 -1.60
N SER A 46 3.44 -14.01 -2.44
CA SER A 46 3.47 -14.52 -3.80
C SER A 46 2.78 -13.57 -4.77
N TYR A 47 3.29 -13.54 -5.99
CA TYR A 47 2.65 -12.93 -7.14
C TYR A 47 2.63 -13.94 -8.28
N LYS A 48 1.43 -14.37 -8.67
CA LYS A 48 1.26 -15.52 -9.59
C LYS A 48 2.02 -16.73 -9.02
N ASP A 49 2.94 -17.30 -9.80
CA ASP A 49 3.72 -18.51 -9.45
C ASP A 49 5.07 -18.18 -8.79
N ARG A 50 5.31 -16.91 -8.40
CA ARG A 50 6.60 -16.49 -7.84
C ARG A 50 6.44 -16.03 -6.40
N SER A 51 7.20 -16.62 -5.49
CA SER A 51 7.31 -16.16 -4.11
C SER A 51 8.32 -15.03 -4.01
N PHE A 52 8.11 -14.15 -3.02
CA PHE A 52 9.06 -13.10 -2.67
C PHE A 52 9.16 -12.94 -1.15
N SER A 53 10.29 -12.41 -0.70
CA SER A 53 10.50 -11.94 0.66
C SER A 53 11.25 -10.62 0.59
N LEU A 54 10.72 -9.60 1.26
CA LEU A 54 11.19 -8.23 1.26
C LEU A 54 11.09 -7.64 2.65
N ASP A 55 11.92 -6.67 2.94
CA ASP A 55 11.81 -5.83 4.12
C ASP A 55 11.37 -4.43 3.68
N ALA A 56 10.52 -3.78 4.48
CA ALA A 56 10.13 -2.40 4.22
C ALA A 56 10.14 -1.60 5.53
N TYR A 57 11.00 -0.58 5.59
CA TYR A 57 10.87 0.41 6.64
C TYR A 57 9.73 1.37 6.28
N VAL A 58 8.74 1.46 7.14
CA VAL A 58 7.54 2.27 6.95
C VAL A 58 7.44 3.31 8.04
N PHE A 59 7.43 4.57 7.64
CA PHE A 59 7.01 5.69 8.49
C PHE A 59 5.72 6.28 7.94
N ALA A 60 4.69 6.38 8.77
CA ALA A 60 3.42 6.96 8.37
C ALA A 60 2.74 7.67 9.53
N ASP A 61 2.24 8.88 9.25
CA ASP A 61 1.40 9.69 10.12
C ASP A 61 0.33 10.44 9.30
N SER A 62 -0.41 11.33 9.92
CA SER A 62 -1.43 12.15 9.26
C SER A 62 -0.90 13.13 8.20
N ASN A 63 0.39 13.29 8.05
CA ASN A 63 1.00 14.22 7.10
C ASN A 63 1.69 13.50 5.95
N LYS A 64 2.27 12.32 6.24
CA LYS A 64 3.14 11.62 5.30
C LYS A 64 3.11 10.11 5.48
N VAL A 65 3.18 9.40 4.37
CA VAL A 65 3.54 7.97 4.32
C VAL A 65 4.83 7.85 3.53
N SER A 66 5.86 7.24 4.11
CA SER A 66 7.09 6.92 3.39
C SER A 66 7.45 5.46 3.58
N MET A 67 7.95 4.84 2.52
CA MET A 67 8.35 3.43 2.50
C MET A 67 9.72 3.31 1.85
N THR A 68 10.62 2.60 2.51
CA THR A 68 11.89 2.16 1.93
C THR A 68 11.84 0.65 1.82
N ILE A 69 11.71 0.15 0.60
CA ILE A 69 11.62 -1.29 0.32
C ILE A 69 13.01 -1.82 0.03
N MET A 70 13.36 -2.93 0.66
CA MET A 70 14.68 -3.55 0.62
C MET A 70 14.58 -5.05 0.36
N THR A 71 15.67 -5.61 -0.14
CA THR A 71 15.88 -7.05 -0.05
C THR A 71 16.15 -7.45 1.39
N THR A 72 15.98 -8.73 1.74
CA THR A 72 16.36 -9.28 3.06
C THR A 72 17.85 -9.17 3.37
N MET A 73 18.68 -8.77 2.41
CA MET A 73 20.11 -8.44 2.60
C MET A 73 20.34 -6.93 2.83
N GLY A 74 19.27 -6.12 2.96
CA GLY A 74 19.33 -4.68 3.22
C GLY A 74 19.60 -3.80 1.99
N ASN A 75 19.60 -4.33 0.77
CA ASN A 75 19.76 -3.51 -0.43
C ASN A 75 18.45 -2.81 -0.78
N THR A 76 18.44 -1.50 -0.82
CA THR A 76 17.26 -0.71 -1.21
C THR A 76 16.86 -1.01 -2.64
N ILE A 77 15.58 -1.36 -2.82
CA ILE A 77 14.92 -1.64 -4.10
C ILE A 77 14.14 -0.41 -4.55
N ALA A 78 13.38 0.20 -3.63
CA ALA A 78 12.57 1.37 -3.92
C ALA A 78 12.43 2.29 -2.70
N THR A 79 12.18 3.56 -2.98
CA THR A 79 11.74 4.53 -1.98
C THR A 79 10.50 5.24 -2.49
N LEU A 80 9.49 5.33 -1.64
CA LEU A 80 8.18 5.90 -1.96
C LEU A 80 7.81 6.93 -0.91
N SER A 81 7.13 8.00 -1.34
CA SER A 81 6.55 8.99 -0.42
C SER A 81 5.21 9.49 -0.92
N TYR A 82 4.27 9.61 0.00
CA TYR A 82 2.92 10.13 -0.23
C TYR A 82 2.64 11.21 0.82
N GLU A 83 2.24 12.39 0.40
CA GLU A 83 2.00 13.55 1.28
C GLU A 83 0.70 14.23 0.87
N GLY A 84 -0.18 14.43 1.85
CA GLY A 84 -1.53 14.92 1.60
C GLY A 84 -2.30 13.95 0.71
N ASP A 85 -2.54 14.31 -0.54
CA ASP A 85 -3.25 13.54 -1.56
C ASP A 85 -2.34 13.15 -2.76
N ARG A 86 -1.01 13.24 -2.62
CA ARG A 86 -0.08 13.15 -3.75
C ARG A 86 1.10 12.24 -3.49
N ILE A 87 1.49 11.49 -4.51
CA ILE A 87 2.77 10.80 -4.55
C ILE A 87 3.85 11.85 -4.83
N THR A 88 4.75 12.06 -3.86
CA THR A 88 5.80 13.07 -3.92
C THR A 88 7.15 12.48 -4.31
N ASN A 89 7.32 11.16 -4.10
CA ASN A 89 8.48 10.41 -4.57
C ASN A 89 8.06 8.98 -4.92
N ALA A 90 8.57 8.48 -6.04
CA ALA A 90 8.50 7.09 -6.43
C ALA A 90 9.76 6.76 -7.23
N SER A 91 10.77 6.24 -6.56
CA SER A 91 12.03 5.84 -7.19
C SER A 91 12.27 4.34 -6.98
N SER A 92 12.79 3.69 -8.02
CA SER A 92 13.17 2.27 -7.98
C SER A 92 14.55 2.09 -8.59
N THR A 93 15.39 1.32 -7.93
CA THR A 93 16.74 0.95 -8.41
C THR A 93 16.70 -0.31 -9.28
N VAL A 94 15.58 -1.03 -9.29
CA VAL A 94 15.39 -2.28 -10.03
C VAL A 94 14.34 -2.04 -11.11
N SER A 95 14.74 -2.19 -12.38
CA SER A 95 13.77 -2.30 -13.48
C SER A 95 12.97 -3.59 -13.28
N GLY A 96 11.70 -3.46 -12.89
CA GLY A 96 10.81 -4.62 -12.74
C GLY A 96 10.17 -4.81 -11.38
N ILE A 97 10.03 -3.77 -10.54
CA ILE A 97 8.98 -3.81 -9.51
C ILE A 97 7.66 -3.93 -10.27
N PRO A 98 6.94 -5.05 -10.11
CA PRO A 98 5.77 -5.35 -10.94
C PRO A 98 4.57 -4.44 -10.63
N PHE A 99 4.69 -3.60 -9.59
CA PHE A 99 3.59 -2.76 -9.11
C PHE A 99 3.96 -1.28 -9.15
N PRO A 100 3.19 -0.44 -9.82
CA PRO A 100 3.25 1.01 -9.67
C PRO A 100 3.07 1.43 -8.20
N ALA A 101 3.64 2.57 -7.82
CA ALA A 101 3.60 3.07 -6.45
C ALA A 101 2.17 3.23 -5.90
N GLU A 102 1.22 3.56 -6.77
CA GLU A 102 -0.20 3.73 -6.43
C GLU A 102 -0.81 2.47 -5.81
N TYR A 103 -0.42 1.28 -6.29
CA TYR A 103 -0.89 0.02 -5.72
C TYR A 103 -0.33 -0.23 -4.32
N LEU A 104 0.94 0.09 -4.10
CA LEU A 104 1.58 -0.07 -2.79
C LEU A 104 0.96 0.88 -1.75
N PHE A 105 0.65 2.12 -2.16
CA PHE A 105 -0.07 3.05 -1.28
C PHE A 105 -1.51 2.63 -1.06
N PHE A 106 -2.22 2.13 -2.06
CA PHE A 106 -3.57 1.62 -1.89
C PHE A 106 -3.61 0.43 -0.92
N ASP A 107 -2.72 -0.55 -1.09
CA ASP A 107 -2.61 -1.70 -0.20
C ASP A 107 -2.33 -1.24 1.25
N PHE A 108 -1.42 -0.27 1.42
CA PHE A 108 -1.13 0.33 2.72
C PHE A 108 -2.36 1.01 3.33
N GLN A 109 -3.07 1.84 2.55
CA GLN A 109 -4.30 2.51 3.00
C GLN A 109 -5.36 1.49 3.40
N PHE A 110 -5.55 0.45 2.61
CA PHE A 110 -6.51 -0.60 2.89
C PHE A 110 -6.20 -1.37 4.19
N CYS A 111 -4.92 -1.44 4.58
CA CYS A 111 -4.48 -2.06 5.84
C CYS A 111 -4.59 -1.13 7.05
N TYR A 112 -4.32 0.18 6.90
CA TYR A 112 -4.01 1.06 8.03
C TYR A 112 -4.90 2.30 8.13
N TYR A 113 -5.72 2.61 7.13
CA TYR A 113 -6.59 3.78 7.19
C TYR A 113 -7.91 3.48 7.89
N ARG A 114 -8.57 4.54 8.34
CA ARG A 114 -9.86 4.45 9.02
C ARG A 114 -10.92 3.77 8.15
N ALA A 115 -11.69 2.87 8.76
CA ALA A 115 -12.70 2.11 8.06
C ALA A 115 -13.83 2.98 7.47
N ASP A 116 -14.20 4.06 8.16
CA ASP A 116 -15.23 5.00 7.69
C ASP A 116 -14.78 5.75 6.42
N ALA A 117 -13.53 6.22 6.36
CA ALA A 117 -12.96 6.88 5.19
C ALA A 117 -12.85 5.93 3.99
N LEU A 118 -12.39 4.69 4.22
CA LEU A 118 -12.35 3.66 3.18
C LEU A 118 -13.75 3.32 2.67
N LYS A 119 -14.73 3.23 3.58
CA LYS A 119 -16.12 2.96 3.20
C LYS A 119 -16.69 4.07 2.34
N GLU A 120 -16.50 5.34 2.74
CA GLU A 120 -16.99 6.50 1.98
C GLU A 120 -16.38 6.54 0.57
N LEU A 121 -15.07 6.33 0.45
CA LEU A 121 -14.37 6.26 -0.84
C LEU A 121 -14.94 5.15 -1.73
N CYS A 122 -15.13 3.95 -1.18
CA CYS A 122 -15.62 2.81 -1.92
C CYS A 122 -17.09 2.97 -2.34
N ASP A 123 -17.95 3.45 -1.43
CA ASP A 123 -19.36 3.72 -1.73
C ASP A 123 -19.52 4.77 -2.85
N ALA A 124 -18.70 5.82 -2.84
CA ALA A 124 -18.69 6.84 -3.89
C ALA A 124 -18.29 6.27 -5.27
N ALA A 125 -17.49 5.21 -5.28
CA ALA A 125 -17.08 4.50 -6.49
C ALA A 125 -18.04 3.36 -6.88
N GLY A 126 -19.11 3.10 -6.11
CA GLY A 126 -20.03 2.00 -6.33
C GLY A 126 -19.46 0.62 -5.92
N LEU A 127 -18.40 0.62 -5.13
CA LEU A 127 -17.80 -0.58 -4.54
C LEU A 127 -18.38 -0.85 -3.16
N THR A 128 -18.20 -2.06 -2.66
CA THR A 128 -18.59 -2.44 -1.30
C THR A 128 -17.35 -2.68 -0.46
N PHE A 129 -17.17 -1.88 0.60
CA PHE A 129 -16.18 -2.09 1.65
C PHE A 129 -16.88 -2.59 2.91
N THR A 130 -16.33 -3.63 3.53
CA THR A 130 -16.79 -4.15 4.82
C THR A 130 -15.62 -4.33 5.77
N GLU A 131 -15.85 -4.02 7.06
CA GLU A 131 -14.96 -4.38 8.14
C GLU A 131 -15.75 -5.10 9.22
N SER A 132 -15.18 -6.12 9.80
CA SER A 132 -15.72 -6.84 10.95
C SER A 132 -14.59 -7.36 11.82
N GLU A 133 -14.88 -7.52 13.12
CA GLU A 133 -13.94 -8.15 14.05
C GLU A 133 -14.54 -9.46 14.57
N LYS A 134 -13.74 -10.53 14.52
CA LYS A 134 -14.10 -11.83 15.06
C LYS A 134 -12.89 -12.52 15.64
N ASP A 135 -13.01 -13.02 16.88
CA ASP A 135 -11.95 -13.75 17.58
C ASP A 135 -10.60 -12.99 17.66
N GLY A 136 -10.67 -11.64 17.78
CA GLY A 136 -9.52 -10.75 17.81
C GLY A 136 -8.82 -10.57 16.45
N VAL A 137 -9.49 -10.93 15.35
CA VAL A 137 -9.04 -10.68 13.99
C VAL A 137 -9.95 -9.63 13.36
N VAL A 138 -9.37 -8.55 12.87
CA VAL A 138 -10.07 -7.57 12.02
C VAL A 138 -10.02 -8.06 10.57
N HIS A 139 -11.19 -8.22 9.98
CA HIS A 139 -11.37 -8.64 8.59
C HIS A 139 -11.86 -7.47 7.77
N ARG A 140 -11.15 -7.12 6.70
CA ARG A 140 -11.59 -6.13 5.70
C ARG A 140 -11.79 -6.82 4.36
N THR A 141 -12.84 -6.42 3.65
CA THR A 141 -13.12 -6.92 2.30
C THR A 141 -13.53 -5.76 1.40
N LEU A 142 -12.95 -5.72 0.20
CA LEU A 142 -13.35 -4.85 -0.89
C LEU A 142 -13.92 -5.72 -2.02
N SER A 143 -15.10 -5.35 -2.53
CA SER A 143 -15.76 -6.10 -3.62
C SER A 143 -16.49 -5.19 -4.60
N ASP A 144 -16.64 -5.69 -5.84
CA ASP A 144 -17.47 -5.14 -6.90
C ASP A 144 -18.59 -6.15 -7.19
N GLY A 145 -19.79 -5.92 -6.63
CA GLY A 145 -20.86 -6.89 -6.63
C GLY A 145 -20.42 -8.24 -6.04
N PRO A 146 -20.49 -9.34 -6.81
CA PRO A 146 -20.09 -10.66 -6.33
C PRO A 146 -18.57 -10.91 -6.38
N LEU A 147 -17.80 -10.01 -7.01
CA LEU A 147 -16.35 -10.16 -7.18
C LEU A 147 -15.61 -9.60 -5.98
N THR A 148 -14.92 -10.45 -5.23
CA THR A 148 -13.96 -9.99 -4.21
C THR A 148 -12.69 -9.49 -4.88
N ILE A 149 -12.32 -8.23 -4.61
CA ILE A 149 -11.13 -7.58 -5.15
C ILE A 149 -9.95 -7.81 -4.22
N ALA A 150 -10.12 -7.44 -2.94
CA ALA A 150 -9.05 -7.54 -1.94
C ALA A 150 -9.60 -7.87 -0.56
N THR A 151 -8.78 -8.51 0.25
CA THR A 151 -9.06 -8.82 1.66
C THR A 151 -7.86 -8.53 2.54
N VAL A 152 -8.12 -8.18 3.81
CA VAL A 152 -7.12 -8.06 4.88
C VAL A 152 -7.61 -8.80 6.10
N ASP A 153 -6.73 -9.58 6.70
CA ASP A 153 -6.89 -10.17 8.03
C ASP A 153 -5.78 -9.64 8.92
N LYS A 154 -6.13 -8.90 9.98
CA LYS A 154 -5.16 -8.29 10.90
C LYS A 154 -5.35 -8.86 12.31
N ARG A 155 -4.26 -9.36 12.91
CA ARG A 155 -4.24 -9.85 14.29
C ARG A 155 -2.95 -9.43 14.99
N GLY A 156 -3.04 -8.59 16.02
CA GLY A 156 -1.85 -8.05 16.70
C GLY A 156 -0.92 -7.37 15.71
N ASP A 157 0.35 -7.77 15.74
CA ASP A 157 1.40 -7.24 14.85
C ASP A 157 1.48 -7.95 13.49
N GLY A 158 0.62 -8.93 13.26
CA GLY A 158 0.55 -9.70 12.02
C GLY A 158 -0.61 -9.27 11.13
N LEU A 159 -0.37 -9.26 9.81
CA LEU A 159 -1.36 -8.93 8.82
C LEU A 159 -1.22 -9.86 7.61
N PHE A 160 -2.34 -10.33 7.07
CA PHE A 160 -2.39 -11.00 5.77
C PHE A 160 -3.21 -10.14 4.81
N PHE A 161 -2.60 -9.80 3.68
CA PHE A 161 -3.25 -9.10 2.58
C PHE A 161 -3.36 -10.00 1.36
N SER A 162 -4.49 -9.95 0.66
CA SER A 162 -4.69 -10.65 -0.61
C SER A 162 -5.44 -9.77 -1.60
N ASN A 163 -4.86 -9.54 -2.78
CA ASN A 163 -5.55 -8.97 -3.93
C ASN A 163 -5.88 -10.10 -4.90
N GLN A 164 -7.12 -10.58 -4.83
CA GLN A 164 -7.59 -11.73 -5.60
C GLN A 164 -7.70 -11.40 -7.09
N LEU A 165 -8.09 -10.17 -7.42
CA LEU A 165 -8.23 -9.74 -8.81
C LEU A 165 -6.87 -9.71 -9.53
N ARG A 166 -5.81 -9.29 -8.85
CA ARG A 166 -4.45 -9.15 -9.42
C ARG A 166 -3.56 -10.36 -9.14
N GLY A 167 -4.02 -11.32 -8.34
CA GLY A 167 -3.35 -12.60 -8.08
C GLY A 167 -2.06 -12.45 -7.27
N TYR A 168 -2.07 -11.59 -6.22
CA TYR A 168 -0.99 -11.54 -5.26
C TYR A 168 -1.50 -11.54 -3.83
N SER A 169 -0.68 -12.05 -2.94
CA SER A 169 -0.92 -12.03 -1.50
C SER A 169 0.39 -11.98 -0.74
N TYR A 170 0.35 -11.44 0.47
CA TYR A 170 1.50 -11.40 1.35
C TYR A 170 1.08 -11.31 2.83
N THR A 171 1.96 -11.80 3.67
CA THR A 171 1.95 -11.52 5.11
C THR A 171 2.87 -10.36 5.42
N ILE A 172 2.49 -9.56 6.43
CA ILE A 172 3.36 -8.59 7.08
C ILE A 172 3.50 -9.01 8.54
N GLU A 173 4.73 -9.08 9.01
CA GLU A 173 5.08 -9.07 10.42
C GLU A 173 5.68 -7.71 10.75
N VAL A 174 5.07 -6.99 11.69
CA VAL A 174 5.53 -5.66 12.12
C VAL A 174 6.52 -5.83 13.25
N VAL A 175 7.74 -5.35 13.05
CA VAL A 175 8.79 -5.30 14.08
C VAL A 175 8.95 -3.84 14.50
N PRO A 176 8.49 -3.46 15.70
CA PRO A 176 8.66 -2.09 16.19
C PRO A 176 10.13 -1.73 16.31
N ASP A 177 10.48 -0.47 16.04
CA ASP A 177 11.81 0.06 16.39
C ASP A 177 11.98 0.03 17.91
N ALA A 178 13.17 -0.39 18.37
CA ALA A 178 13.52 -0.56 19.77
C ALA A 178 13.86 0.76 20.47
#